data_db347bdd2d395eb2ef15f31b94de510d
#
_entry.id   db347bdd2d395eb2ef15f31b94de510d
#
_cell.length_a   1.000
_cell.length_b   1.000
_cell.length_c   1.000
_cell.angle_alpha   90.00
_cell.angle_beta   90.00
_cell.angle_gamma   90.00
#
_symmetry.space_group_name_H-M   'P 1'
#
loop_
_entity.id
_entity.type
_entity.pdbx_description
1 polymer ?
#
loop_
_entity_poly.entity_id
_entity_poly.type
_entity_poly.pdbx_seq_one_letter_code
_entity_poly.pdbx_strand_id
1 'polypeptide(L)'
;MNLFAEALAWLTAPEQWTGMGSLPARFGEHLFYTVLALLIAAAIAVPLGYLVSHTGRGKQLTVALSRAGRALPSLGLLTVLTLLVGVGDAVIAATVVFVVLGIPSVLAGTYAGVENVDGAIVDSARAMGMTRWQVLSRVEAPLGLPLLVGGLRSAALQIVATAVLAAYVGLGGLGIYIQRGISLRRYEEMLGGAIAIVVLALVVDALFALLSLLAVRAAGEHGRLGTSAVTEGPR
;
A
#
# COMPACT_ATOMS: atom_id res chain seq x y z
N MET A 1 27.14 -19.33 19.47
CA MET A 1 27.05 -18.06 18.73
C MET A 1 25.63 -17.52 18.91
N ASN A 2 25.50 -16.27 19.38
CA ASN A 2 24.19 -15.66 19.48
C ASN A 2 23.98 -14.77 18.23
N LEU A 3 23.39 -15.36 17.19
CA LEU A 3 23.18 -14.72 15.90
C LEU A 3 22.43 -13.35 16.02
N PHE A 4 21.54 -13.21 16.98
CA PHE A 4 20.86 -11.93 17.24
C PHE A 4 21.82 -10.86 17.76
N ALA A 5 22.73 -11.22 18.67
CA ALA A 5 23.74 -10.27 19.16
C ALA A 5 24.70 -9.86 18.03
N GLU A 6 25.10 -10.80 17.17
CA GLU A 6 25.93 -10.53 16.00
C GLU A 6 25.21 -9.62 14.99
N ALA A 7 23.92 -9.85 14.72
CA ALA A 7 23.10 -9.00 13.85
C ALA A 7 22.92 -7.58 14.42
N LEU A 8 22.72 -7.43 15.74
CA LEU A 8 22.64 -6.14 16.38
C LEU A 8 23.98 -5.40 16.33
N ALA A 9 25.11 -6.10 16.57
CA ALA A 9 26.44 -5.56 16.43
C ALA A 9 26.70 -5.08 14.98
N TRP A 10 26.26 -5.87 13.98
CA TRP A 10 26.35 -5.50 12.57
C TRP A 10 25.50 -4.24 12.27
N LEU A 11 24.25 -4.15 12.75
CA LEU A 11 23.38 -3.00 12.56
C LEU A 11 23.92 -1.72 13.18
N THR A 12 24.61 -1.83 14.31
CA THR A 12 25.16 -0.66 15.06
C THR A 12 26.57 -0.31 14.63
N ALA A 13 27.22 -1.12 13.78
CA ALA A 13 28.58 -0.85 13.31
C ALA A 13 28.62 0.44 12.46
N PRO A 14 29.54 1.38 12.73
CA PRO A 14 29.60 2.67 12.03
C PRO A 14 29.69 2.56 10.51
N GLU A 15 30.30 1.48 10.01
CA GLU A 15 30.49 1.20 8.59
C GLU A 15 29.16 1.01 7.85
N GLN A 16 28.12 0.58 8.57
CA GLN A 16 26.78 0.39 7.97
C GLN A 16 26.02 1.72 7.80
N TRP A 17 26.47 2.79 8.43
CA TRP A 17 25.76 4.06 8.44
C TRP A 17 26.34 5.11 7.50
N THR A 18 27.50 4.86 6.89
CA THR A 18 28.21 5.80 6.03
C THR A 18 28.52 5.21 4.66
N GLY A 19 28.61 6.08 3.64
CA GLY A 19 29.00 5.68 2.28
C GLY A 19 27.85 5.23 1.37
N MET A 20 28.21 4.96 0.11
CA MET A 20 27.28 4.43 -0.90
C MET A 20 26.95 2.97 -0.56
N GLY A 21 25.69 2.69 -0.31
CA GLY A 21 25.25 1.33 0.09
C GLY A 21 25.08 1.17 1.60
N SER A 22 25.16 2.27 2.36
CA SER A 22 24.83 2.29 3.78
C SER A 22 23.36 1.98 4.06
N LEU A 23 23.04 1.61 5.29
CA LEU A 23 21.66 1.38 5.74
C LEU A 23 20.72 2.54 5.39
N PRO A 24 21.05 3.83 5.69
CA PRO A 24 20.19 4.95 5.29
C PRO A 24 19.96 5.06 3.78
N ALA A 25 21.00 4.84 2.97
CA ALA A 25 20.87 4.88 1.53
C ALA A 25 19.95 3.77 1.01
N ARG A 26 20.15 2.54 1.49
CA ARG A 26 19.30 1.38 1.14
C ARG A 26 17.87 1.51 1.67
N PHE A 27 17.69 2.15 2.80
CA PHE A 27 16.38 2.51 3.35
C PHE A 27 15.65 3.49 2.42
N GLY A 28 16.35 4.55 1.98
CA GLY A 28 15.82 5.52 1.03
C GLY A 28 15.41 4.90 -0.30
N GLU A 29 16.25 4.03 -0.87
CA GLU A 29 15.94 3.29 -2.10
C GLU A 29 14.68 2.40 -1.95
N HIS A 30 14.61 1.66 -0.85
CA HIS A 30 13.48 0.78 -0.57
C HIS A 30 12.17 1.56 -0.41
N LEU A 31 12.24 2.68 0.32
CA LEU A 31 11.10 3.57 0.50
C LEU A 31 10.70 4.23 -0.82
N PHE A 32 11.66 4.65 -1.64
CA PHE A 32 11.40 5.23 -2.97
C PHE A 32 10.59 4.27 -3.86
N TYR A 33 11.02 3.00 -3.98
CA TYR A 33 10.29 2.01 -4.77
C TYR A 33 8.88 1.77 -4.20
N THR A 34 8.77 1.72 -2.87
CA THR A 34 7.48 1.52 -2.19
C THR A 34 6.52 2.67 -2.47
N VAL A 35 6.95 3.91 -2.26
CA VAL A 35 6.12 5.10 -2.44
C VAL A 35 5.75 5.29 -3.91
N LEU A 36 6.70 5.15 -4.83
CA LEU A 36 6.45 5.27 -6.27
C LEU A 36 5.38 4.27 -6.73
N ALA A 37 5.55 3.00 -6.39
CA ALA A 37 4.60 1.96 -6.77
C ALA A 37 3.23 2.15 -6.12
N LEU A 38 3.18 2.55 -4.85
CA LEU A 38 1.94 2.83 -4.13
C LEU A 38 1.16 3.99 -4.75
N LEU A 39 1.84 5.07 -5.11
CA LEU A 39 1.21 6.24 -5.75
C LEU A 39 0.61 5.87 -7.11
N ILE A 40 1.35 5.13 -7.93
CA ILE A 40 0.85 4.67 -9.23
C ILE A 40 -0.33 3.70 -9.05
N ALA A 41 -0.21 2.73 -8.12
CA ALA A 41 -1.29 1.80 -7.82
C ALA A 41 -2.55 2.53 -7.33
N ALA A 42 -2.40 3.54 -6.46
CA ALA A 42 -3.50 4.37 -5.97
C ALA A 42 -4.13 5.20 -7.10
N ALA A 43 -3.31 5.83 -7.96
CA ALA A 43 -3.78 6.63 -9.09
C ALA A 43 -4.63 5.81 -10.08
N ILE A 44 -4.36 4.51 -10.19
CA ILE A 44 -5.13 3.59 -11.04
C ILE A 44 -6.31 3.01 -10.27
N ALA A 45 -6.07 2.44 -9.08
CA ALA A 45 -7.06 1.63 -8.39
C ALA A 45 -8.15 2.44 -7.70
N VAL A 46 -7.86 3.66 -7.22
CA VAL A 46 -8.87 4.50 -6.57
C VAL A 46 -9.96 4.93 -7.55
N PRO A 47 -9.65 5.53 -8.72
CA PRO A 47 -10.68 5.86 -9.71
C PRO A 47 -11.46 4.63 -10.19
N LEU A 48 -10.76 3.51 -10.44
CA LEU A 48 -11.42 2.26 -10.84
C LEU A 48 -12.34 1.72 -9.75
N GLY A 49 -11.94 1.79 -8.48
CA GLY A 49 -12.76 1.36 -7.35
C GLY A 49 -14.05 2.17 -7.23
N TYR A 50 -13.96 3.49 -7.36
CA TYR A 50 -15.14 4.36 -7.39
C TYR A 50 -16.03 4.10 -8.62
N LEU A 51 -15.45 3.88 -9.80
CA LEU A 51 -16.21 3.56 -11.00
C LEU A 51 -16.97 2.24 -10.87
N VAL A 52 -16.32 1.21 -10.33
CA VAL A 52 -16.92 -0.11 -10.11
C VAL A 52 -18.06 -0.03 -9.10
N SER A 53 -17.87 0.64 -7.96
CA SER A 53 -18.92 0.82 -6.94
C SER A 53 -20.10 1.61 -7.48
N HIS A 54 -19.81 2.69 -8.23
CA HIS A 54 -20.86 3.56 -8.77
C HIS A 54 -21.73 2.90 -9.85
N THR A 55 -21.12 2.02 -10.67
CA THR A 55 -21.85 1.32 -11.74
C THR A 55 -22.52 0.02 -11.28
N GLY A 56 -22.14 -0.51 -10.11
CA GLY A 56 -22.55 -1.83 -9.62
C GLY A 56 -22.00 -2.99 -10.48
N ARG A 57 -21.29 -2.66 -11.58
CA ARG A 57 -20.72 -3.62 -12.52
C ARG A 57 -19.26 -3.87 -12.16
N GLY A 58 -18.90 -5.14 -11.95
CA GLY A 58 -17.48 -5.49 -11.71
C GLY A 58 -17.15 -5.94 -10.29
N LYS A 59 -18.13 -6.07 -9.38
CA LYS A 59 -17.93 -6.63 -8.04
C LYS A 59 -17.18 -7.97 -8.08
N GLN A 60 -17.64 -8.88 -8.93
CA GLN A 60 -16.99 -10.19 -9.10
C GLN A 60 -15.57 -10.06 -9.66
N LEU A 61 -15.36 -9.12 -10.59
CA LEU A 61 -14.03 -8.85 -11.16
C LEU A 61 -13.09 -8.28 -10.10
N THR A 62 -13.55 -7.34 -9.27
CA THR A 62 -12.75 -6.78 -8.15
C THR A 62 -12.32 -7.87 -7.18
N VAL A 63 -13.24 -8.76 -6.80
CA VAL A 63 -12.94 -9.89 -5.92
C VAL A 63 -11.99 -10.89 -6.60
N ALA A 64 -12.20 -11.19 -7.89
CA ALA A 64 -11.34 -12.08 -8.65
C ALA A 64 -9.92 -11.51 -8.81
N LEU A 65 -9.78 -10.24 -9.15
CA LEU A 65 -8.48 -9.55 -9.24
C LEU A 65 -7.75 -9.52 -7.90
N SER A 66 -8.48 -9.27 -6.79
CA SER A 66 -7.89 -9.28 -5.45
C SER A 66 -7.35 -10.66 -5.04
N ARG A 67 -7.98 -11.73 -5.51
CA ARG A 67 -7.50 -13.11 -5.29
C ARG A 67 -6.34 -13.46 -6.23
N ALA A 68 -6.46 -13.14 -7.51
CA ALA A 68 -5.45 -13.44 -8.52
C ALA A 68 -4.12 -12.74 -8.23
N GLY A 69 -4.13 -11.46 -7.81
CA GLY A 69 -2.93 -10.71 -7.49
C GLY A 69 -2.10 -11.32 -6.36
N ARG A 70 -2.74 -12.01 -5.41
CA ARG A 70 -2.05 -12.71 -4.32
C ARG A 70 -1.50 -14.09 -4.71
N ALA A 71 -1.99 -14.66 -5.81
CA ALA A 71 -1.55 -15.96 -6.31
C ALA A 71 -0.35 -15.87 -7.27
N LEU A 72 0.00 -14.66 -7.73
CA LEU A 72 1.12 -14.46 -8.65
C LEU A 72 2.46 -14.71 -7.96
N PRO A 73 3.35 -15.54 -8.54
CA PRO A 73 4.71 -15.72 -8.02
C PRO A 73 5.54 -14.45 -8.28
N SER A 74 5.60 -13.57 -7.28
CA SER A 74 6.18 -12.22 -7.41
C SER A 74 7.61 -12.21 -7.93
N LEU A 75 8.48 -13.11 -7.46
CA LEU A 75 9.84 -13.23 -7.96
C LEU A 75 9.86 -13.71 -9.42
N GLY A 76 9.01 -14.68 -9.78
CA GLY A 76 8.89 -15.15 -11.16
C GLY A 76 8.43 -14.05 -12.11
N LEU A 77 7.39 -13.30 -11.72
CA LEU A 77 6.89 -12.17 -12.50
C LEU A 77 7.97 -11.08 -12.66
N LEU A 78 8.69 -10.76 -11.58
CA LEU A 78 9.76 -9.77 -11.60
C LEU A 78 10.88 -10.21 -12.57
N THR A 79 11.31 -11.45 -12.48
CA THR A 79 12.37 -12.01 -13.35
C THR A 79 11.95 -11.97 -14.82
N VAL A 80 10.74 -12.44 -15.13
CA VAL A 80 10.23 -12.46 -16.52
C VAL A 80 10.14 -11.04 -17.08
N LEU A 81 9.57 -10.09 -16.35
CA LEU A 81 9.47 -8.71 -16.81
C LEU A 81 10.84 -8.05 -16.97
N THR A 82 11.77 -8.28 -16.05
CA THR A 82 13.14 -7.75 -16.17
C THR A 82 13.84 -8.28 -17.42
N LEU A 83 13.66 -9.56 -17.76
CA LEU A 83 14.23 -10.14 -18.96
C LEU A 83 13.57 -9.62 -20.25
N LEU A 84 12.27 -9.32 -20.22
CA LEU A 84 11.54 -8.78 -21.37
C LEU A 84 11.87 -7.31 -21.65
N VAL A 85 11.99 -6.49 -20.61
CA VAL A 85 12.27 -5.05 -20.72
C VAL A 85 13.77 -4.80 -20.90
N GLY A 86 14.59 -5.69 -20.37
CA GLY A 86 16.05 -5.59 -20.32
C GLY A 86 16.55 -5.24 -18.92
N VAL A 87 17.71 -5.80 -18.57
CA VAL A 87 18.30 -5.62 -17.23
C VAL A 87 18.63 -4.14 -16.94
N GLY A 88 18.93 -3.34 -17.97
CA GLY A 88 19.17 -1.90 -17.85
C GLY A 88 17.95 -1.13 -17.33
N ASP A 89 16.76 -1.65 -17.59
CA ASP A 89 15.47 -1.03 -17.22
C ASP A 89 14.76 -1.77 -16.09
N ALA A 90 15.51 -2.49 -15.25
CA ALA A 90 14.99 -3.28 -14.13
C ALA A 90 14.10 -2.47 -13.17
N VAL A 91 14.33 -1.15 -13.03
CA VAL A 91 13.49 -0.24 -12.23
C VAL A 91 12.06 -0.21 -12.78
N ILE A 92 11.89 -0.17 -14.10
CA ILE A 92 10.58 -0.18 -14.76
C ILE A 92 9.88 -1.51 -14.48
N ALA A 93 10.59 -2.62 -14.69
CA ALA A 93 10.06 -3.96 -14.44
C ALA A 93 9.60 -4.13 -12.98
N ALA A 94 10.44 -3.73 -12.01
CA ALA A 94 10.12 -3.80 -10.59
C ALA A 94 8.91 -2.92 -10.23
N THR A 95 8.88 -1.67 -10.73
CA THR A 95 7.76 -0.75 -10.50
C THR A 95 6.45 -1.34 -11.01
N VAL A 96 6.44 -1.88 -12.22
CA VAL A 96 5.24 -2.53 -12.80
C VAL A 96 4.77 -3.69 -11.92
N VAL A 97 5.69 -4.57 -11.47
CA VAL A 97 5.34 -5.69 -10.59
C VAL A 97 4.74 -5.20 -9.28
N PHE A 98 5.36 -4.24 -8.63
CA PHE A 98 4.88 -3.71 -7.35
C PHE A 98 3.53 -3.01 -7.49
N VAL A 99 3.31 -2.28 -8.58
CA VAL A 99 2.02 -1.67 -8.93
C VAL A 99 0.94 -2.75 -9.12
N VAL A 100 1.22 -3.77 -9.92
CA VAL A 100 0.27 -4.88 -10.17
C VAL A 100 -0.10 -5.59 -8.87
N LEU A 101 0.85 -5.78 -7.95
CA LEU A 101 0.59 -6.40 -6.65
C LEU A 101 -0.14 -5.47 -5.67
N GLY A 102 0.04 -4.15 -5.78
CA GLY A 102 -0.61 -3.15 -4.92
C GLY A 102 -2.06 -2.85 -5.32
N ILE A 103 -2.37 -2.83 -6.63
CA ILE A 103 -3.69 -2.50 -7.17
C ILE A 103 -4.84 -3.25 -6.48
N PRO A 104 -4.80 -4.59 -6.30
CA PRO A 104 -5.89 -5.34 -5.70
C PRO A 104 -6.31 -4.87 -4.31
N SER A 105 -5.34 -4.53 -3.46
CA SER A 105 -5.60 -4.08 -2.09
C SER A 105 -6.22 -2.69 -2.04
N VAL A 106 -5.73 -1.76 -2.86
CA VAL A 106 -6.28 -0.40 -2.98
C VAL A 106 -7.69 -0.45 -3.57
N LEU A 107 -7.88 -1.22 -4.64
CA LEU A 107 -9.17 -1.40 -5.30
C LEU A 107 -10.23 -1.96 -4.35
N ALA A 108 -9.85 -3.00 -3.58
CA ALA A 108 -10.74 -3.59 -2.58
C ALA A 108 -11.11 -2.61 -1.47
N GLY A 109 -10.15 -1.82 -0.97
CA GLY A 109 -10.40 -0.81 0.06
C GLY A 109 -11.30 0.32 -0.43
N THR A 110 -11.08 0.80 -1.66
CA THR A 110 -11.91 1.83 -2.29
C THR A 110 -13.34 1.35 -2.49
N TYR A 111 -13.49 0.16 -3.09
CA TYR A 111 -14.79 -0.46 -3.32
C TYR A 111 -15.54 -0.70 -2.01
N ALA A 112 -14.89 -1.28 -1.00
CA ALA A 112 -15.49 -1.52 0.31
C ALA A 112 -15.87 -0.20 1.00
N GLY A 113 -15.09 0.87 0.81
CA GLY A 113 -15.38 2.18 1.35
C GLY A 113 -16.75 2.70 0.91
N VAL A 114 -17.08 2.56 -0.37
CA VAL A 114 -18.38 2.99 -0.90
C VAL A 114 -19.52 2.03 -0.49
N GLU A 115 -19.28 0.73 -0.59
CA GLU A 115 -20.31 -0.29 -0.29
C GLU A 115 -20.73 -0.31 1.19
N ASN A 116 -19.87 0.13 2.10
CA ASN A 116 -20.18 0.15 3.54
C ASN A 116 -20.85 1.45 4.02
N VAL A 117 -21.09 2.41 3.13
CA VAL A 117 -21.90 3.60 3.50
C VAL A 117 -23.36 3.20 3.69
N ASP A 118 -23.97 3.65 4.80
CA ASP A 118 -25.36 3.35 5.09
C ASP A 118 -26.28 3.82 3.95
N GLY A 119 -27.07 2.89 3.41
CA GLY A 119 -28.03 3.16 2.34
C GLY A 119 -29.01 4.26 2.69
N ALA A 120 -29.44 4.40 3.95
CA ALA A 120 -30.33 5.45 4.39
C ALA A 120 -29.71 6.85 4.22
N ILE A 121 -28.38 6.98 4.42
CA ILE A 121 -27.66 8.25 4.18
C ILE A 121 -27.64 8.55 2.67
N VAL A 122 -27.35 7.55 1.85
CA VAL A 122 -27.31 7.68 0.40
C VAL A 122 -28.70 8.05 -0.15
N ASP A 123 -29.75 7.40 0.32
CA ASP A 123 -31.13 7.67 -0.12
C ASP A 123 -31.61 9.06 0.33
N SER A 124 -31.24 9.50 1.54
CA SER A 124 -31.51 10.85 2.01
C SER A 124 -30.83 11.91 1.14
N ALA A 125 -29.56 11.69 0.77
CA ALA A 125 -28.84 12.60 -0.13
C ALA A 125 -29.51 12.70 -1.52
N ARG A 126 -30.00 11.58 -2.04
CA ARG A 126 -30.75 11.53 -3.31
C ARG A 126 -32.10 12.25 -3.20
N ALA A 127 -32.81 12.06 -2.09
CA ALA A 127 -34.07 12.74 -1.83
C ALA A 127 -33.90 14.27 -1.77
N MET A 128 -32.73 14.77 -1.32
CA MET A 128 -32.37 16.18 -1.36
C MET A 128 -31.97 16.69 -2.76
N GLY A 129 -32.08 15.85 -3.81
CA GLY A 129 -31.82 16.26 -5.19
C GLY A 129 -30.33 16.12 -5.60
N MET A 130 -29.48 15.47 -4.81
CA MET A 130 -28.09 15.25 -5.21
C MET A 130 -27.99 14.33 -6.42
N THR A 131 -27.19 14.73 -7.41
CA THR A 131 -26.84 13.86 -8.53
C THR A 131 -25.98 12.70 -8.05
N ARG A 132 -25.92 11.63 -8.82
CA ARG A 132 -25.08 10.45 -8.50
C ARG A 132 -23.62 10.83 -8.22
N TRP A 133 -23.06 11.76 -8.99
CA TRP A 133 -21.68 12.23 -8.81
C TRP A 133 -21.50 13.05 -7.52
N GLN A 134 -22.50 13.85 -7.16
CA GLN A 134 -22.51 14.58 -5.89
C GLN A 134 -22.62 13.64 -4.70
N VAL A 135 -23.45 12.59 -4.79
CA VAL A 135 -23.53 11.55 -3.75
C VAL A 135 -22.18 10.87 -3.58
N LEU A 136 -21.55 10.41 -4.68
CA LEU A 136 -20.23 9.79 -4.61
C LEU A 136 -19.20 10.72 -3.97
N SER A 137 -19.05 11.95 -4.47
CA SER A 137 -17.95 12.84 -4.06
C SER A 137 -18.15 13.50 -2.70
N ARG A 138 -19.40 13.75 -2.28
CA ARG A 138 -19.72 14.50 -1.04
C ARG A 138 -20.19 13.61 0.11
N VAL A 139 -20.61 12.38 -0.18
CA VAL A 139 -21.17 11.48 0.83
C VAL A 139 -20.36 10.18 0.89
N GLU A 140 -20.36 9.41 -0.18
CA GLU A 140 -19.77 8.07 -0.18
C GLU A 140 -18.24 8.09 -0.03
N ALA A 141 -17.53 8.95 -0.78
CA ALA A 141 -16.07 9.02 -0.72
C ALA A 141 -15.54 9.51 0.63
N PRO A 142 -16.07 10.59 1.25
CA PRO A 142 -15.65 11.01 2.59
C PRO A 142 -15.95 9.98 3.67
N LEU A 143 -17.13 9.36 3.65
CA LEU A 143 -17.54 8.35 4.63
C LEU A 143 -16.75 7.02 4.43
N GLY A 144 -16.40 6.70 3.19
CA GLY A 144 -15.61 5.52 2.84
C GLY A 144 -14.08 5.68 3.03
N LEU A 145 -13.61 6.90 3.34
CA LEU A 145 -12.18 7.21 3.47
C LEU A 145 -11.41 6.29 4.43
N PRO A 146 -11.94 5.88 5.60
CA PRO A 146 -11.24 4.97 6.49
C PRO A 146 -10.91 3.61 5.85
N LEU A 147 -11.83 3.06 5.07
CA LEU A 147 -11.62 1.78 4.37
C LEU A 147 -10.67 1.93 3.17
N LEU A 148 -10.71 3.05 2.45
CA LEU A 148 -9.73 3.39 1.43
C LEU A 148 -8.32 3.44 2.03
N VAL A 149 -8.13 4.14 3.17
CA VAL A 149 -6.84 4.22 3.87
C VAL A 149 -6.39 2.83 4.32
N GLY A 150 -7.30 1.97 4.78
CA GLY A 150 -7.02 0.57 5.09
C GLY A 150 -6.53 -0.23 3.88
N GLY A 151 -7.11 0.00 2.71
CA GLY A 151 -6.66 -0.57 1.44
C GLY A 151 -5.26 -0.11 1.03
N LEU A 152 -4.98 1.18 1.17
CA LEU A 152 -3.65 1.76 0.93
C LEU A 152 -2.60 1.20 1.91
N ARG A 153 -2.94 1.07 3.20
CA ARG A 153 -2.09 0.43 4.22
C ARG A 153 -1.71 -1.00 3.80
N SER A 154 -2.71 -1.79 3.43
CA SER A 154 -2.47 -3.18 3.00
C SER A 154 -1.59 -3.24 1.74
N ALA A 155 -1.79 -2.35 0.77
CA ALA A 155 -0.97 -2.26 -0.43
C ALA A 155 0.47 -1.84 -0.09
N ALA A 156 0.65 -0.83 0.76
CA ALA A 156 1.98 -0.35 1.17
C ALA A 156 2.80 -1.46 1.84
N LEU A 157 2.21 -2.19 2.80
CA LEU A 157 2.88 -3.30 3.47
C LEU A 157 3.17 -4.46 2.51
N GLN A 158 2.28 -4.77 1.57
CA GLN A 158 2.51 -5.74 0.51
C GLN A 158 3.70 -5.34 -0.36
N ILE A 159 3.77 -4.07 -0.77
CA ILE A 159 4.86 -3.55 -1.60
C ILE A 159 6.18 -3.56 -0.81
N VAL A 160 6.21 -3.10 0.45
CA VAL A 160 7.41 -3.18 1.31
C VAL A 160 7.95 -4.61 1.36
N ALA A 161 7.09 -5.59 1.63
CA ALA A 161 7.50 -6.98 1.70
C ALA A 161 8.03 -7.51 0.36
N THR A 162 7.46 -7.07 -0.77
CA THR A 162 7.83 -7.55 -2.11
C THR A 162 9.04 -6.81 -2.68
N ALA A 163 9.26 -5.55 -2.31
CA ALA A 163 10.39 -4.75 -2.75
C ALA A 163 11.76 -5.32 -2.31
N VAL A 164 11.76 -6.22 -1.34
CA VAL A 164 12.95 -7.05 -1.00
C VAL A 164 13.48 -7.79 -2.22
N LEU A 165 12.59 -8.21 -3.12
CA LEU A 165 12.95 -8.96 -4.33
C LEU A 165 13.65 -8.10 -5.39
N ALA A 166 13.60 -6.76 -5.30
CA ALA A 166 14.29 -5.86 -6.21
C ALA A 166 15.80 -6.11 -6.25
N ALA A 167 16.38 -6.56 -5.14
CA ALA A 167 17.80 -6.92 -5.03
C ALA A 167 18.19 -8.05 -6.01
N TYR A 168 17.28 -8.98 -6.31
CA TYR A 168 17.55 -10.13 -7.18
C TYR A 168 17.64 -9.76 -8.66
N VAL A 169 17.17 -8.58 -9.04
CA VAL A 169 17.26 -8.06 -10.41
C VAL A 169 18.25 -6.88 -10.52
N GLY A 170 19.18 -6.79 -9.56
CA GLY A 170 20.25 -5.80 -9.57
C GLY A 170 19.87 -4.42 -9.05
N LEU A 171 18.68 -4.25 -8.50
CA LEU A 171 18.26 -3.03 -7.83
C LEU A 171 18.71 -3.06 -6.36
N GLY A 172 18.80 -1.88 -5.76
CA GLY A 172 19.19 -1.71 -4.37
C GLY A 172 18.10 -2.07 -3.36
N GLY A 173 17.98 -1.24 -2.35
CA GLY A 173 17.03 -1.43 -1.25
C GLY A 173 17.55 -2.38 -0.17
N LEU A 174 16.77 -2.55 0.88
CA LEU A 174 17.16 -3.37 2.05
C LEU A 174 17.30 -4.87 1.73
N GLY A 175 16.68 -5.35 0.64
CA GLY A 175 16.78 -6.73 0.20
C GLY A 175 18.19 -7.17 -0.15
N ILE A 176 19.10 -6.23 -0.49
CA ILE A 176 20.49 -6.52 -0.84
C ILE A 176 21.25 -7.21 0.30
N TYR A 177 20.95 -6.84 1.55
CA TYR A 177 21.59 -7.45 2.72
C TYR A 177 21.17 -8.91 2.90
N ILE A 178 19.89 -9.23 2.63
CA ILE A 178 19.41 -10.62 2.68
C ILE A 178 20.05 -11.42 1.55
N GLN A 179 20.00 -10.92 0.31
CA GLN A 179 20.57 -11.61 -0.85
C GLN A 179 22.07 -11.86 -0.68
N ARG A 180 22.82 -10.83 -0.27
CA ARG A 180 24.25 -10.91 -0.06
C ARG A 180 24.62 -11.81 1.12
N GLY A 181 23.85 -11.69 2.22
CA GLY A 181 24.03 -12.53 3.40
C GLY A 181 23.84 -14.02 3.11
N ILE A 182 22.85 -14.37 2.30
CA ILE A 182 22.66 -15.76 1.83
C ILE A 182 23.83 -16.20 0.95
N SER A 183 24.21 -15.39 -0.05
CA SER A 183 25.22 -15.75 -1.04
C SER A 183 26.62 -15.91 -0.43
N LEU A 184 26.95 -15.08 0.58
CA LEU A 184 28.24 -15.06 1.24
C LEU A 184 28.28 -15.80 2.58
N ARG A 185 27.14 -16.41 2.98
CA ARG A 185 26.97 -17.08 4.30
C ARG A 185 27.23 -16.15 5.49
N ARG A 186 26.92 -14.86 5.34
CA ARG A 186 26.98 -13.84 6.39
C ARG A 186 25.63 -13.71 7.06
N TYR A 187 25.34 -14.62 7.97
CA TYR A 187 24.01 -14.73 8.58
C TYR A 187 23.66 -13.53 9.46
N GLU A 188 24.66 -12.88 10.06
CA GLU A 188 24.50 -11.61 10.81
C GLU A 188 24.01 -10.48 9.91
N GLU A 189 24.56 -10.34 8.71
CA GLU A 189 24.14 -9.36 7.70
C GLU A 189 22.71 -9.66 7.20
N MET A 190 22.43 -10.93 6.90
CA MET A 190 21.10 -11.38 6.48
C MET A 190 20.03 -11.04 7.54
N LEU A 191 20.30 -11.36 8.80
CA LEU A 191 19.38 -11.11 9.91
C LEU A 191 19.24 -9.61 10.18
N GLY A 192 20.35 -8.86 10.13
CA GLY A 192 20.35 -7.40 10.24
C GLY A 192 19.48 -6.74 9.16
N GLY A 193 19.61 -7.17 7.90
CA GLY A 193 18.78 -6.72 6.79
C GLY A 193 17.29 -7.05 7.00
N ALA A 194 16.98 -8.25 7.49
CA ALA A 194 15.62 -8.65 7.81
C ALA A 194 15.02 -7.78 8.92
N ILE A 195 15.78 -7.50 9.99
CA ILE A 195 15.36 -6.59 11.08
C ILE A 195 15.08 -5.18 10.53
N ALA A 196 15.96 -4.66 9.66
CA ALA A 196 15.79 -3.34 9.06
C ALA A 196 14.48 -3.26 8.21
N ILE A 197 14.14 -4.32 7.47
CA ILE A 197 12.88 -4.40 6.70
C ILE A 197 11.67 -4.45 7.64
N VAL A 198 11.74 -5.21 8.71
CA VAL A 198 10.67 -5.25 9.73
C VAL A 198 10.46 -3.87 10.36
N VAL A 199 11.53 -3.17 10.71
CA VAL A 199 11.45 -1.81 11.24
C VAL A 199 10.79 -0.87 10.23
N LEU A 200 11.19 -0.93 8.95
CA LEU A 200 10.54 -0.15 7.90
C LEU A 200 9.05 -0.47 7.80
N ALA A 201 8.68 -1.75 7.78
CA ALA A 201 7.28 -2.16 7.71
C ALA A 201 6.47 -1.64 8.90
N LEU A 202 7.02 -1.69 10.13
CA LEU A 202 6.36 -1.17 11.32
C LEU A 202 6.21 0.36 11.29
N VAL A 203 7.19 1.09 10.78
CA VAL A 203 7.11 2.54 10.59
C VAL A 203 6.01 2.90 9.59
N VAL A 204 5.97 2.22 8.44
CA VAL A 204 4.94 2.42 7.42
C VAL A 204 3.56 2.07 8.00
N ASP A 205 3.46 0.96 8.72
CA ASP A 205 2.22 0.52 9.38
C ASP A 205 1.71 1.55 10.40
N ALA A 206 2.59 2.09 11.24
CA ALA A 206 2.25 3.11 12.23
C ALA A 206 1.80 4.43 11.56
N LEU A 207 2.45 4.84 10.46
CA LEU A 207 2.02 6.00 9.67
C LEU A 207 0.60 5.81 9.13
N PHE A 208 0.29 4.67 8.54
CA PHE A 208 -1.05 4.39 8.04
C PHE A 208 -2.07 4.20 9.16
N ALA A 209 -1.68 3.67 10.34
CA ALA A 209 -2.56 3.63 11.51
C ALA A 209 -2.95 5.05 11.94
N LEU A 210 -2.01 5.99 11.97
CA LEU A 210 -2.30 7.39 12.27
C LEU A 210 -3.21 8.02 11.20
N LEU A 211 -2.94 7.80 9.92
CA LEU A 211 -3.80 8.26 8.82
C LEU A 211 -5.22 7.68 8.93
N SER A 212 -5.37 6.42 9.33
CA SER A 212 -6.67 5.78 9.56
C SER A 212 -7.43 6.45 10.71
N LEU A 213 -6.76 6.81 11.80
CA LEU A 213 -7.39 7.56 12.90
C LEU A 213 -7.88 8.94 12.45
N LEU A 214 -7.09 9.64 11.64
CA LEU A 214 -7.48 10.93 11.07
C LEU A 214 -8.65 10.78 10.09
N ALA A 215 -8.65 9.75 9.25
CA ALA A 215 -9.74 9.45 8.32
C ALA A 215 -11.06 9.14 9.04
N VAL A 216 -11.00 8.38 10.15
CA VAL A 216 -12.19 8.10 10.98
C VAL A 216 -12.76 9.38 11.61
N ARG A 217 -11.88 10.27 12.10
CA ARG A 217 -12.33 11.57 12.66
C ARG A 217 -13.00 12.43 11.58
N ALA A 218 -12.38 12.54 10.40
CA ALA A 218 -12.96 13.29 9.29
C ALA A 218 -14.30 12.71 8.82
N ALA A 219 -14.44 11.39 8.72
CA ALA A 219 -15.70 10.73 8.39
C ALA A 219 -16.78 10.96 9.46
N GLY A 220 -16.42 10.93 10.75
CA GLY A 220 -17.35 11.17 11.86
C GLY A 220 -17.88 12.60 11.93
N GLU A 221 -17.09 13.59 11.55
CA GLU A 221 -17.53 14.99 11.44
C GLU A 221 -18.56 15.16 10.31
N HIS A 222 -18.35 14.52 9.16
CA HIS A 222 -19.32 14.54 8.05
C HIS A 222 -20.65 13.86 8.40
N GLY A 223 -20.61 12.75 9.17
CA GLY A 223 -21.83 12.08 9.65
C GLY A 223 -22.66 12.93 10.63
N ARG A 224 -22.01 13.72 11.49
CA ARG A 224 -22.69 14.59 12.47
C ARG A 224 -23.37 15.79 11.82
N LEU A 225 -22.81 16.39 10.78
CA LEU A 225 -23.40 17.52 10.05
C LEU A 225 -24.69 17.10 9.32
N GLY A 226 -24.80 15.84 8.88
CA GLY A 226 -26.03 15.30 8.29
C GLY A 226 -27.16 15.11 9.30
N THR A 227 -26.87 14.76 10.55
CA THR A 227 -27.87 14.49 11.59
C THR A 227 -28.44 15.77 12.21
N SER A 228 -27.65 16.83 12.34
CA SER A 228 -28.11 18.11 12.90
C SER A 228 -29.10 18.84 11.97
N ALA A 229 -29.00 18.66 10.66
CA ALA A 229 -29.90 19.25 9.68
C ALA A 229 -31.33 18.64 9.70
N VAL A 230 -31.49 17.43 10.23
CA VAL A 230 -32.79 16.72 10.29
C VAL A 230 -33.58 17.05 11.56
N THR A 231 -32.92 17.51 12.63
CA THR A 231 -33.56 17.80 13.92
C THR A 231 -34.11 19.21 14.05
N GLU A 232 -33.81 20.14 13.13
CA GLU A 232 -34.30 21.50 13.10
C GLU A 232 -35.43 21.72 12.05
N GLY A 233 -36.32 20.76 11.89
CA GLY A 233 -37.57 20.97 11.12
C GLY A 233 -38.54 21.90 11.88
N PRO A 234 -39.26 22.81 11.19
CA PRO A 234 -40.08 23.84 11.83
C PRO A 234 -41.21 23.23 12.64
N ARG A 235 -41.35 23.74 13.87
CA ARG A 235 -42.53 23.53 14.74
C ARG A 235 -43.70 24.35 14.22
#